data_1b83b0104a0ea6503357519eb3be4690
#
_entry.id   1b83b0104a0ea6503357519eb3be4690
#
_cell.length_a   1.000
_cell.length_b   1.000
_cell.length_c   1.000
_cell.angle_alpha   90.00
_cell.angle_beta   90.00
_cell.angle_gamma   90.00
#
_symmetry.space_group_name_H-M   'P 1'
#
loop_
_entity.id
_entity.type
_entity.pdbx_description
1 polymer ?
#
loop_
_entity_poly.entity_id
_entity_poly.type
_entity_poly.pdbx_seq_one_letter_code
_entity_poly.pdbx_strand_id
1 'polypeptide(L)'
;DSCLPGKGESGIDKERKAWIEEQAKQAQADGKKVIAMMHHNLLNHFFFGEILHPGGFVDSEIGLPELFAQYNIKYAFTAHTHSQDIKAYTGKNGVTVYDVLTSSLNLYPLPYRTVTLGNEVKIKTEYITEVDMSSKQGIISDNCYELAVKDFQAYALECTRYGLTVTFDSYLEPAKIKSLLKLDEEKDAELCAIIDKLIPRFTELVDTPMYVKYSEGGESLEKYAEAIRLTFPETDIKSFRELAIFLYRQYVEGDENFGIFSAEYILATASVATIMNLLLAEVSAEDYANLLNYLTNFFNINSLSDFTAFAGDAISRLKGIDIFVSALGNTVLLHFSTDELPADNDVTLPGYTASEANNAELSFF
;
A
#
# COMPACT_ATOMS: atom_id res chain seq x y z
N ASP A 1 7.13 -9.77 19.94
CA ASP A 1 7.64 -8.46 19.53
C ASP A 1 8.40 -8.60 18.20
N SER A 2 7.96 -7.90 17.17
CA SER A 2 8.52 -7.90 15.83
C SER A 2 9.45 -6.69 15.57
N CYS A 3 9.93 -6.01 16.60
CA CYS A 3 10.91 -4.94 16.50
C CYS A 3 12.33 -5.44 16.81
N LEU A 4 13.32 -4.98 16.05
CA LEU A 4 14.73 -5.21 16.37
C LEU A 4 15.13 -4.37 17.60
N PRO A 5 15.84 -4.94 18.58
CA PRO A 5 16.25 -4.22 19.77
C PRO A 5 17.09 -2.99 19.46
N GLY A 6 16.64 -1.83 19.95
CA GLY A 6 17.39 -0.57 19.88
C GLY A 6 17.41 0.12 18.51
N LYS A 7 16.72 -0.40 17.50
CA LYS A 7 16.70 0.19 16.16
C LYS A 7 15.36 0.84 15.78
N GLY A 8 14.26 0.48 16.46
CA GLY A 8 12.91 0.95 16.09
C GLY A 8 12.43 0.43 14.72
N GLU A 9 13.17 -0.52 14.13
CA GLU A 9 12.89 -1.14 12.84
C GLU A 9 12.21 -2.48 13.06
N SER A 10 11.39 -2.90 12.09
CA SER A 10 10.84 -4.25 12.06
C SER A 10 11.96 -5.28 11.91
N GLY A 11 11.73 -6.46 12.41
CA GLY A 11 12.61 -7.58 12.16
C GLY A 11 12.52 -8.65 13.23
N ILE A 12 12.90 -9.84 12.81
CA ILE A 12 13.09 -11.02 13.66
C ILE A 12 14.56 -11.42 13.55
N ASP A 13 15.30 -11.27 14.63
CA ASP A 13 16.70 -11.75 14.66
C ASP A 13 16.78 -13.29 14.71
N LYS A 14 17.98 -13.82 14.54
CA LYS A 14 18.21 -15.27 14.51
C LYS A 14 17.82 -15.97 15.82
N GLU A 15 17.97 -15.29 16.95
CA GLU A 15 17.64 -15.82 18.27
C GLU A 15 16.12 -15.94 18.44
N ARG A 16 15.37 -14.90 18.07
CA ARG A 16 13.91 -14.94 18.06
C ARG A 16 13.36 -15.96 17.08
N LYS A 17 13.94 -16.06 15.88
CA LYS A 17 13.55 -17.10 14.92
C LYS A 17 13.74 -18.49 15.51
N ALA A 18 14.89 -18.76 16.14
CA ALA A 18 15.16 -20.04 16.78
C ALA A 18 14.16 -20.33 17.91
N TRP A 19 13.82 -19.33 18.71
CA TRP A 19 12.79 -19.45 19.75
C TRP A 19 11.41 -19.74 19.15
N ILE A 20 11.00 -19.04 18.10
CA ILE A 20 9.73 -19.29 17.39
C ILE A 20 9.70 -20.74 16.87
N GLU A 21 10.78 -21.19 16.27
CA GLU A 21 10.91 -22.55 15.76
C GLU A 21 10.77 -23.59 16.87
N GLU A 22 11.41 -23.37 18.01
CA GLU A 22 11.32 -24.27 19.18
C GLU A 22 9.88 -24.34 19.71
N GLN A 23 9.19 -23.18 19.85
CA GLN A 23 7.81 -23.14 20.29
C GLN A 23 6.87 -23.83 19.29
N ALA A 24 7.09 -23.63 18.00
CA ALA A 24 6.31 -24.28 16.94
C ALA A 24 6.48 -25.81 16.97
N LYS A 25 7.71 -26.29 17.16
CA LYS A 25 8.00 -27.73 17.35
C LYS A 25 7.29 -28.30 18.57
N GLN A 26 7.35 -27.61 19.70
CA GLN A 26 6.69 -28.05 20.93
C GLN A 26 5.17 -28.10 20.75
N ALA A 27 4.58 -27.03 20.18
CA ALA A 27 3.15 -27.00 19.90
C ALA A 27 2.69 -28.13 18.97
N GLN A 28 3.47 -28.43 17.92
CA GLN A 28 3.22 -29.55 17.01
C GLN A 28 3.28 -30.89 17.74
N ALA A 29 4.29 -31.09 18.60
CA ALA A 29 4.42 -32.31 19.41
C ALA A 29 3.24 -32.49 20.39
N ASP A 30 2.72 -31.40 20.93
CA ASP A 30 1.56 -31.37 21.83
C ASP A 30 0.22 -31.45 21.09
N GLY A 31 0.21 -31.51 19.75
CA GLY A 31 -0.99 -31.49 18.91
C GLY A 31 -1.75 -30.17 18.92
N LYS A 32 -1.09 -29.08 19.31
CA LYS A 32 -1.67 -27.74 19.39
C LYS A 32 -1.64 -27.04 18.04
N LYS A 33 -2.63 -26.17 17.79
CA LYS A 33 -2.66 -25.24 16.67
C LYS A 33 -2.03 -23.93 17.11
N VAL A 34 -1.24 -23.34 16.21
CA VAL A 34 -0.58 -22.05 16.45
C VAL A 34 -1.13 -21.00 15.51
N ILE A 35 -1.43 -19.85 16.04
CA ILE A 35 -1.74 -18.63 15.33
C ILE A 35 -0.68 -17.60 15.71
N ALA A 36 -0.09 -16.95 14.73
CA ALA A 36 0.84 -15.86 14.96
C ALA A 36 0.07 -14.53 15.10
N MET A 37 0.48 -13.72 16.05
CA MET A 37 0.05 -12.32 16.19
C MET A 37 1.30 -11.45 16.32
N MET A 38 1.44 -10.48 15.44
CA MET A 38 2.62 -9.62 15.40
C MET A 38 2.23 -8.24 14.87
N HIS A 39 3.04 -7.21 15.21
CA HIS A 39 2.73 -5.84 14.77
C HIS A 39 3.08 -5.62 13.31
N HIS A 40 4.31 -5.98 12.90
CA HIS A 40 4.76 -5.80 11.52
C HIS A 40 4.27 -6.94 10.62
N ASN A 41 4.06 -6.62 9.35
CA ASN A 41 3.59 -7.57 8.36
C ASN A 41 4.55 -8.75 8.20
N LEU A 42 4.01 -9.94 7.98
CA LEU A 42 4.78 -11.14 7.65
C LEU A 42 5.21 -11.13 6.19
N LEU A 43 4.34 -10.63 5.32
CA LEU A 43 4.53 -10.52 3.88
C LEU A 43 4.55 -9.04 3.45
N ASN A 44 5.10 -8.76 2.28
CA ASN A 44 5.00 -7.44 1.69
C ASN A 44 3.65 -7.29 0.99
N HIS A 45 2.76 -6.52 1.60
CA HIS A 45 1.40 -6.26 1.12
C HIS A 45 1.36 -5.16 0.05
N PHE A 46 2.41 -4.36 -0.07
CA PHE A 46 2.46 -3.24 -0.98
C PHE A 46 3.71 -3.31 -1.85
N PHE A 47 3.56 -3.17 -3.17
CA PHE A 47 4.66 -3.33 -4.12
C PHE A 47 5.91 -2.49 -3.79
N PHE A 48 5.72 -1.24 -3.35
CA PHE A 48 6.79 -0.36 -2.86
C PHE A 48 6.93 -0.33 -1.34
N GLY A 49 6.39 -1.31 -0.63
CA GLY A 49 6.37 -1.33 0.83
C GLY A 49 7.77 -1.18 1.43
N GLU A 50 8.79 -1.80 0.83
CA GLU A 50 10.19 -1.68 1.28
C GLU A 50 10.74 -0.26 1.18
N ILE A 51 10.20 0.56 0.28
CA ILE A 51 10.65 1.92 0.03
C ILE A 51 9.81 2.93 0.79
N LEU A 52 8.47 2.81 0.68
CA LEU A 52 7.55 3.77 1.29
C LEU A 52 7.37 3.54 2.79
N HIS A 53 7.50 2.29 3.23
CA HIS A 53 7.41 1.87 4.63
C HIS A 53 8.64 1.04 5.02
N PRO A 54 9.84 1.62 4.99
CA PRO A 54 11.07 0.90 5.36
C PRO A 54 10.92 0.37 6.79
N GLY A 55 11.06 -0.94 6.94
CA GLY A 55 10.84 -1.61 8.22
C GLY A 55 9.36 -1.89 8.55
N GLY A 56 8.43 -1.83 7.59
CA GLY A 56 7.01 -2.14 7.79
C GLY A 56 6.70 -3.64 7.88
N PHE A 57 7.59 -4.50 7.39
CA PHE A 57 7.41 -5.96 7.40
C PHE A 57 8.68 -6.66 7.83
N VAL A 58 8.53 -7.91 8.23
CA VAL A 58 9.64 -8.76 8.68
C VAL A 58 10.54 -9.09 7.49
N ASP A 59 11.85 -8.95 7.69
CA ASP A 59 12.85 -9.22 6.68
C ASP A 59 12.68 -10.59 6.01
N SER A 60 12.53 -10.59 4.69
CA SER A 60 12.34 -11.79 3.87
C SER A 60 13.50 -12.77 3.96
N GLU A 61 14.74 -12.28 4.21
CA GLU A 61 15.94 -13.12 4.35
C GLU A 61 15.86 -14.06 5.57
N ILE A 62 15.10 -13.70 6.59
CA ILE A 62 14.86 -14.52 7.77
C ILE A 62 14.06 -15.78 7.42
N GLY A 63 13.21 -15.74 6.38
CA GLY A 63 12.44 -16.87 5.91
C GLY A 63 11.37 -17.30 6.91
N LEU A 64 10.74 -16.36 7.60
CA LEU A 64 9.66 -16.62 8.57
C LEU A 64 8.40 -17.22 7.94
N PRO A 65 7.95 -16.79 6.73
CA PRO A 65 6.80 -17.41 6.06
C PRO A 65 7.01 -18.91 5.78
N GLU A 66 8.20 -19.30 5.33
CA GLU A 66 8.54 -20.70 5.11
C GLU A 66 8.57 -21.51 6.41
N LEU A 67 9.10 -20.92 7.50
CA LEU A 67 9.06 -21.52 8.83
C LEU A 67 7.61 -21.77 9.28
N PHE A 68 6.72 -20.79 9.10
CA PHE A 68 5.30 -20.93 9.44
C PHE A 68 4.64 -22.05 8.63
N ALA A 69 4.89 -22.11 7.33
CA ALA A 69 4.41 -23.20 6.48
C ALA A 69 4.91 -24.57 6.96
N GLN A 70 6.20 -24.68 7.29
CA GLN A 70 6.82 -25.92 7.77
C GLN A 70 6.13 -26.47 9.01
N TYR A 71 5.72 -25.62 9.93
CA TYR A 71 5.06 -26.01 11.19
C TYR A 71 3.53 -25.87 11.16
N ASN A 72 2.95 -25.72 9.96
CA ASN A 72 1.47 -25.59 9.76
C ASN A 72 0.86 -24.41 10.54
N ILE A 73 1.60 -23.31 10.70
CA ILE A 73 1.09 -22.04 11.22
C ILE A 73 0.47 -21.30 10.05
N LYS A 74 -0.85 -21.49 9.85
CA LYS A 74 -1.53 -21.02 8.65
C LYS A 74 -1.91 -19.54 8.67
N TYR A 75 -1.92 -18.90 9.84
CA TYR A 75 -2.42 -17.55 10.01
C TYR A 75 -1.46 -16.70 10.83
N ALA A 76 -1.10 -15.55 10.28
CA ALA A 76 -0.47 -14.43 10.98
C ALA A 76 -1.43 -13.24 10.94
N PHE A 77 -1.77 -12.69 12.09
CA PHE A 77 -2.53 -11.45 12.20
C PHE A 77 -1.55 -10.31 12.43
N THR A 78 -1.58 -9.33 11.52
CA THR A 78 -0.60 -8.25 11.45
C THR A 78 -1.25 -6.87 11.37
N ALA A 79 -0.44 -5.81 11.45
CA ALA A 79 -0.87 -4.42 11.45
C ALA A 79 0.21 -3.51 10.82
N HIS A 80 0.57 -2.39 11.41
CA HIS A 80 1.63 -1.43 11.13
C HIS A 80 1.41 -0.53 9.92
N THR A 81 1.16 -1.07 8.72
CA THR A 81 0.97 -0.27 7.50
C THR A 81 -0.41 0.36 7.40
N HIS A 82 -1.30 0.03 8.35
CA HIS A 82 -2.65 0.59 8.48
C HIS A 82 -3.51 0.38 7.23
N SER A 83 -3.31 -0.72 6.52
CA SER A 83 -4.09 -1.13 5.36
C SER A 83 -4.91 -2.36 5.70
N GLN A 84 -5.96 -2.58 4.95
CA GLN A 84 -6.82 -3.74 5.10
C GLN A 84 -6.53 -4.68 3.92
N ASP A 85 -5.82 -5.79 4.18
CA ASP A 85 -5.40 -6.70 3.11
C ASP A 85 -5.18 -8.12 3.66
N ILE A 86 -5.34 -9.13 2.83
CA ILE A 86 -5.01 -10.52 3.14
C ILE A 86 -4.15 -11.11 2.04
N LYS A 87 -2.91 -11.39 2.35
CA LYS A 87 -1.94 -11.97 1.41
C LYS A 87 -1.58 -13.41 1.75
N ALA A 88 -1.32 -14.22 0.73
CA ALA A 88 -1.01 -15.64 0.88
C ALA A 88 0.42 -15.97 0.44
N TYR A 89 1.07 -16.85 1.19
CA TYR A 89 2.34 -17.47 0.84
C TYR A 89 2.20 -18.99 0.88
N THR A 90 2.59 -19.69 -0.19
CA THR A 90 2.59 -21.16 -0.21
C THR A 90 4.00 -21.68 -0.02
N GLY A 91 4.23 -22.37 1.09
CA GLY A 91 5.50 -22.97 1.42
C GLY A 91 5.86 -24.18 0.53
N LYS A 92 7.12 -24.61 0.57
CA LYS A 92 7.65 -25.75 -0.20
C LYS A 92 6.93 -27.06 0.08
N ASN A 93 6.31 -27.18 1.24
CA ASN A 93 5.49 -28.33 1.64
C ASN A 93 4.03 -28.26 1.18
N GLY A 94 3.65 -27.20 0.44
CA GLY A 94 2.29 -26.99 -0.05
C GLY A 94 1.33 -26.38 0.97
N VAL A 95 1.77 -26.05 2.18
CA VAL A 95 0.96 -25.35 3.18
C VAL A 95 0.90 -23.85 2.84
N THR A 96 -0.31 -23.32 2.80
CA THR A 96 -0.52 -21.88 2.62
C THR A 96 -0.59 -21.17 3.96
N VAL A 97 0.18 -20.09 4.08
CA VAL A 97 0.20 -19.16 5.21
C VAL A 97 -0.46 -17.87 4.75
N TYR A 98 -1.42 -17.40 5.53
CA TYR A 98 -2.14 -16.15 5.29
C TYR A 98 -1.64 -15.08 6.24
N ASP A 99 -1.18 -13.96 5.70
CA ASP A 99 -0.91 -12.73 6.44
C ASP A 99 -2.17 -11.87 6.40
N VAL A 100 -2.82 -11.74 7.54
CA VAL A 100 -4.08 -11.03 7.70
C VAL A 100 -3.79 -9.66 8.29
N LEU A 101 -3.53 -8.72 7.42
CA LEU A 101 -3.26 -7.34 7.77
C LEU A 101 -4.56 -6.63 8.11
N THR A 102 -4.61 -6.00 9.29
CA THR A 102 -5.77 -5.22 9.74
C THR A 102 -5.40 -3.75 9.84
N SER A 103 -6.22 -2.89 9.24
CA SER A 103 -6.06 -1.44 9.28
C SER A 103 -6.21 -0.89 10.70
N SER A 104 -6.03 0.41 10.82
CA SER A 104 -6.02 1.10 12.12
C SER A 104 -7.39 1.62 12.49
N LEU A 105 -7.72 1.57 13.79
CA LEU A 105 -8.88 2.25 14.36
C LEU A 105 -8.79 3.81 14.30
N ASN A 106 -7.69 4.34 13.77
CA ASN A 106 -7.50 5.78 13.53
C ASN A 106 -7.88 6.18 12.10
N LEU A 107 -8.12 5.21 11.20
CA LEU A 107 -8.40 5.46 9.79
C LEU A 107 -9.79 4.97 9.42
N TYR A 108 -10.51 5.77 8.66
CA TYR A 108 -11.78 5.38 8.07
C TYR A 108 -11.60 4.09 7.23
N PRO A 109 -12.49 3.12 7.31
CA PRO A 109 -13.78 3.10 8.02
C PRO A 109 -13.73 2.58 9.48
N LEU A 110 -12.58 2.61 10.15
CA LEU A 110 -12.37 2.18 11.54
C LEU A 110 -12.62 0.66 11.73
N PRO A 111 -11.95 -0.19 10.94
CA PRO A 111 -12.24 -1.61 10.90
C PRO A 111 -11.70 -2.35 12.11
N TYR A 112 -12.42 -3.39 12.50
CA TYR A 112 -11.90 -4.47 13.33
C TYR A 112 -12.37 -5.81 12.77
N ARG A 113 -11.63 -6.89 13.07
CA ARG A 113 -11.95 -8.22 12.53
C ARG A 113 -12.44 -9.16 13.61
N THR A 114 -13.52 -9.85 13.30
CA THR A 114 -13.99 -11.01 14.06
C THR A 114 -13.56 -12.29 13.33
N VAL A 115 -12.80 -13.15 14.03
CA VAL A 115 -12.27 -14.37 13.44
C VAL A 115 -12.88 -15.59 14.12
N THR A 116 -13.53 -16.45 13.33
CA THR A 116 -14.04 -17.74 13.80
C THR A 116 -13.13 -18.85 13.30
N LEU A 117 -12.54 -19.59 14.23
CA LEU A 117 -11.61 -20.68 13.96
C LEU A 117 -12.33 -22.04 13.97
N GLY A 118 -12.03 -22.87 12.99
CA GLY A 118 -12.63 -24.20 12.86
C GLY A 118 -12.05 -24.96 11.67
N ASN A 119 -12.87 -25.87 11.08
CA ASN A 119 -12.53 -26.55 9.82
C ASN A 119 -12.41 -25.56 8.66
N GLU A 120 -13.06 -24.41 8.80
CA GLU A 120 -12.88 -23.22 8.00
C GLU A 120 -12.54 -22.07 8.95
N VAL A 121 -11.72 -21.15 8.51
CA VAL A 121 -11.47 -19.88 9.21
C VAL A 121 -12.30 -18.80 8.53
N LYS A 122 -13.22 -18.21 9.28
CA LYS A 122 -14.07 -17.13 8.79
C LYS A 122 -13.57 -15.84 9.39
N ILE A 123 -13.18 -14.92 8.53
CA ILE A 123 -12.77 -13.57 8.86
C ILE A 123 -13.90 -12.65 8.41
N LYS A 124 -14.38 -11.82 9.33
CA LYS A 124 -15.41 -10.83 9.07
C LYS A 124 -14.89 -9.48 9.54
N THR A 125 -14.94 -8.50 8.67
CA THR A 125 -14.64 -7.11 9.00
C THR A 125 -15.90 -6.40 9.47
N GLU A 126 -15.79 -5.72 10.58
CA GLU A 126 -16.83 -4.89 11.17
C GLU A 126 -16.24 -3.50 11.45
N TYR A 127 -17.11 -2.48 11.58
CA TYR A 127 -16.67 -1.10 11.66
C TYR A 127 -17.22 -0.42 12.90
N ILE A 128 -16.42 0.43 13.54
CA ILE A 128 -16.89 1.30 14.62
C ILE A 128 -17.69 2.44 14.00
N THR A 129 -19.00 2.44 14.25
CA THR A 129 -19.92 3.44 13.69
C THR A 129 -20.30 4.53 14.68
N GLU A 130 -20.13 4.29 15.97
CA GLU A 130 -20.51 5.20 17.04
C GLU A 130 -19.47 5.21 18.16
N VAL A 131 -19.18 6.38 18.71
CA VAL A 131 -18.30 6.56 19.88
C VAL A 131 -18.89 7.65 20.78
N ASP A 132 -18.83 7.48 22.08
CA ASP A 132 -19.18 8.56 23.02
C ASP A 132 -18.14 9.68 22.97
N MET A 133 -18.52 10.78 22.34
CA MET A 133 -17.68 11.97 22.17
C MET A 133 -17.81 12.99 23.31
N SER A 134 -18.61 12.73 24.34
CA SER A 134 -18.90 13.71 25.42
C SER A 134 -17.64 14.27 26.08
N SER A 135 -16.61 13.43 26.27
CA SER A 135 -15.32 13.84 26.85
C SER A 135 -14.47 14.73 25.93
N LYS A 136 -14.87 14.91 24.67
CA LYS A 136 -14.14 15.71 23.66
C LYS A 136 -14.73 17.09 23.43
N GLN A 137 -15.88 17.40 24.03
CA GLN A 137 -16.49 18.73 23.98
C GLN A 137 -15.52 19.79 24.52
N GLY A 138 -15.28 20.84 23.74
CA GLY A 138 -14.34 21.91 24.07
C GLY A 138 -12.84 21.53 23.96
N ILE A 139 -12.51 20.29 23.56
CA ILE A 139 -11.13 19.85 23.28
C ILE A 139 -10.82 19.91 21.77
N ILE A 140 -11.77 19.46 20.95
CA ILE A 140 -11.72 19.61 19.49
C ILE A 140 -12.59 20.80 19.07
N SER A 141 -12.42 21.29 17.84
CA SER A 141 -13.22 22.41 17.34
C SER A 141 -14.71 22.09 17.37
N ASP A 142 -15.56 23.09 17.56
CA ASP A 142 -17.02 22.91 17.64
C ASP A 142 -17.57 22.20 16.40
N ASN A 143 -17.11 22.59 15.19
CA ASN A 143 -17.53 21.94 13.95
C ASN A 143 -17.15 20.45 13.90
N CYS A 144 -15.94 20.10 14.34
CA CYS A 144 -15.51 18.70 14.40
C CYS A 144 -16.33 17.92 15.44
N TYR A 145 -16.63 18.53 16.58
CA TYR A 145 -17.43 17.91 17.62
C TYR A 145 -18.88 17.66 17.14
N GLU A 146 -19.50 18.67 16.55
CA GLU A 146 -20.86 18.55 15.99
C GLU A 146 -20.95 17.46 14.92
N LEU A 147 -19.96 17.41 14.01
CA LEU A 147 -19.88 16.36 12.99
C LEU A 147 -19.74 14.99 13.64
N ALA A 148 -18.80 14.82 14.58
CA ALA A 148 -18.52 13.56 15.25
C ALA A 148 -19.72 13.01 16.05
N VAL A 149 -20.48 13.89 16.69
CA VAL A 149 -21.71 13.51 17.43
C VAL A 149 -22.85 13.17 16.48
N LYS A 150 -22.95 13.87 15.34
CA LYS A 150 -24.00 13.66 14.34
C LYS A 150 -23.77 12.44 13.48
N ASP A 151 -22.54 12.25 13.03
CA ASP A 151 -22.12 11.18 12.11
C ASP A 151 -20.63 10.90 12.32
N PHE A 152 -20.35 9.92 13.16
CA PHE A 152 -18.98 9.56 13.53
C PHE A 152 -18.17 9.02 12.34
N GLN A 153 -18.81 8.32 11.41
CA GLN A 153 -18.15 7.82 10.20
C GLN A 153 -17.76 8.96 9.26
N ALA A 154 -18.61 9.96 9.08
CA ALA A 154 -18.28 11.16 8.30
C ALA A 154 -17.12 11.94 8.95
N TYR A 155 -17.10 12.07 10.28
CA TYR A 155 -15.99 12.67 11.01
C TYR A 155 -14.68 11.87 10.80
N ALA A 156 -14.73 10.56 10.92
CA ALA A 156 -13.57 9.68 10.72
C ALA A 156 -13.04 9.80 9.28
N LEU A 157 -13.94 9.87 8.28
CA LEU A 157 -13.57 10.07 6.88
C LEU A 157 -12.82 11.40 6.67
N GLU A 158 -13.32 12.50 7.24
CA GLU A 158 -12.64 13.80 7.12
C GLU A 158 -11.26 13.80 7.84
N CYS A 159 -11.15 13.16 9.00
CA CYS A 159 -9.86 12.98 9.68
C CYS A 159 -8.88 12.16 8.84
N THR A 160 -9.35 11.06 8.24
CA THR A 160 -8.54 10.22 7.36
C THR A 160 -8.08 10.99 6.12
N ARG A 161 -8.98 11.69 5.43
CA ARG A 161 -8.64 12.53 4.27
C ARG A 161 -7.59 13.58 4.62
N TYR A 162 -7.72 14.24 5.76
CA TYR A 162 -6.72 15.21 6.24
C TYR A 162 -5.36 14.52 6.47
N GLY A 163 -5.33 13.39 7.18
CA GLY A 163 -4.09 12.64 7.43
C GLY A 163 -3.41 12.18 6.15
N LEU A 164 -4.18 11.64 5.19
CA LEU A 164 -3.67 11.22 3.89
C LEU A 164 -3.14 12.40 3.07
N THR A 165 -3.80 13.57 3.15
CA THR A 165 -3.31 14.79 2.49
C THR A 165 -1.95 15.21 3.07
N VAL A 166 -1.82 15.25 4.38
CA VAL A 166 -0.53 15.60 5.05
C VAL A 166 0.56 14.59 4.67
N THR A 167 0.23 13.30 4.62
CA THR A 167 1.17 12.26 4.19
C THR A 167 1.58 12.46 2.73
N PHE A 168 0.63 12.66 1.83
CA PHE A 168 0.91 12.93 0.42
C PHE A 168 1.79 14.17 0.24
N ASP A 169 1.47 15.27 0.93
CA ASP A 169 2.26 16.50 0.88
C ASP A 169 3.71 16.28 1.29
N SER A 170 3.97 15.40 2.25
CA SER A 170 5.34 15.07 2.65
C SER A 170 6.16 14.44 1.53
N TYR A 171 5.54 13.75 0.58
CA TYR A 171 6.20 13.19 -0.61
C TYR A 171 6.41 14.22 -1.73
N LEU A 172 5.87 15.43 -1.60
CA LEU A 172 6.13 16.55 -2.51
C LEU A 172 7.36 17.37 -2.10
N GLU A 173 8.08 16.95 -1.06
CA GLU A 173 9.32 17.58 -0.62
C GLU A 173 10.54 16.90 -1.26
N PRO A 174 11.42 17.62 -1.99
CA PRO A 174 12.61 17.04 -2.61
C PRO A 174 13.49 16.25 -1.62
N ALA A 175 13.66 16.76 -0.40
CA ALA A 175 14.46 16.09 0.64
C ALA A 175 13.89 14.71 1.01
N LYS A 176 12.57 14.59 1.06
CA LYS A 176 11.89 13.30 1.33
C LYS A 176 12.15 12.30 0.21
N ILE A 177 12.04 12.73 -1.04
CA ILE A 177 12.27 11.86 -2.22
C ILE A 177 13.75 11.43 -2.28
N LYS A 178 14.70 12.35 -2.08
CA LYS A 178 16.13 12.02 -1.99
C LYS A 178 16.40 10.97 -0.92
N SER A 179 15.81 11.14 0.27
CA SER A 179 15.93 10.18 1.37
C SER A 179 15.36 8.81 1.03
N LEU A 180 14.18 8.74 0.43
CA LEU A 180 13.55 7.48 0.01
C LEU A 180 14.40 6.75 -1.03
N LEU A 181 14.95 7.48 -1.99
CA LEU A 181 15.86 6.95 -3.01
C LEU A 181 17.27 6.72 -2.49
N LYS A 182 17.56 7.00 -1.21
CA LYS A 182 18.88 6.85 -0.58
C LYS A 182 19.98 7.60 -1.32
N LEU A 183 19.67 8.77 -1.88
CA LEU A 183 20.65 9.62 -2.58
C LEU A 183 21.53 10.34 -1.59
N ASP A 184 22.83 10.41 -1.91
CA ASP A 184 23.86 11.17 -1.20
C ASP A 184 24.11 12.48 -1.97
N GLU A 185 23.96 13.64 -1.32
CA GLU A 185 24.04 14.95 -2.00
C GLU A 185 25.40 15.24 -2.63
N GLU A 186 26.50 14.64 -2.14
CA GLU A 186 27.83 14.82 -2.71
C GLU A 186 28.11 13.82 -3.85
N LYS A 187 27.72 12.53 -3.67
CA LYS A 187 28.00 11.48 -4.64
C LYS A 187 27.01 11.46 -5.79
N ASP A 188 25.73 11.79 -5.49
CA ASP A 188 24.62 11.74 -6.45
C ASP A 188 24.13 13.14 -6.81
N ALA A 189 25.04 14.15 -6.84
CA ALA A 189 24.72 15.57 -7.01
C ALA A 189 23.85 15.85 -8.26
N GLU A 190 24.11 15.16 -9.37
CA GLU A 190 23.33 15.30 -10.61
C GLU A 190 21.90 14.81 -10.43
N LEU A 191 21.70 13.65 -9.79
CA LEU A 191 20.37 13.12 -9.50
C LEU A 191 19.62 13.99 -8.50
N CYS A 192 20.31 14.48 -7.48
CA CYS A 192 19.74 15.44 -6.53
C CYS A 192 19.24 16.72 -7.23
N ALA A 193 20.01 17.24 -8.18
CA ALA A 193 19.61 18.42 -8.96
C ALA A 193 18.38 18.14 -9.85
N ILE A 194 18.26 16.94 -10.41
CA ILE A 194 17.08 16.51 -11.17
C ILE A 194 15.86 16.47 -10.25
N ILE A 195 15.97 15.87 -9.06
CA ILE A 195 14.88 15.82 -8.08
C ILE A 195 14.46 17.23 -7.63
N ASP A 196 15.44 18.11 -7.34
CA ASP A 196 15.18 19.50 -6.95
C ASP A 196 14.45 20.31 -8.03
N LYS A 197 14.60 19.93 -9.30
CA LYS A 197 13.88 20.51 -10.43
C LYS A 197 12.49 19.91 -10.63
N LEU A 198 12.39 18.57 -10.58
CA LEU A 198 11.16 17.86 -10.95
C LEU A 198 10.09 17.92 -9.86
N ILE A 199 10.45 17.85 -8.57
CA ILE A 199 9.45 17.81 -7.50
C ILE A 199 8.64 19.09 -7.38
N PRO A 200 9.22 20.32 -7.43
CA PRO A 200 8.42 21.54 -7.46
C PRO A 200 7.45 21.57 -8.66
N ARG A 201 7.92 21.14 -9.84
CA ARG A 201 7.04 21.07 -11.03
C ARG A 201 5.93 20.05 -10.87
N PHE A 202 6.23 18.88 -10.29
CA PHE A 202 5.22 17.88 -9.95
C PHE A 202 4.19 18.44 -8.97
N THR A 203 4.63 19.18 -7.93
CA THR A 203 3.77 19.84 -6.96
C THR A 203 2.77 20.80 -7.62
N GLU A 204 3.21 21.58 -8.60
CA GLU A 204 2.30 22.43 -9.39
C GLU A 204 1.28 21.60 -10.19
N LEU A 205 1.72 20.51 -10.81
CA LEU A 205 0.87 19.67 -11.65
C LEU A 205 -0.17 18.88 -10.84
N VAL A 206 0.15 18.42 -9.62
CA VAL A 206 -0.81 17.69 -8.79
C VAL A 206 -1.98 18.54 -8.32
N ASP A 207 -1.80 19.87 -8.24
CA ASP A 207 -2.83 20.83 -7.88
C ASP A 207 -3.50 21.51 -9.10
N THR A 208 -2.99 21.21 -10.31
CA THR A 208 -3.65 21.67 -11.54
C THR A 208 -5.07 21.09 -11.62
N PRO A 209 -6.09 21.89 -11.95
CA PRO A 209 -7.44 21.39 -12.12
C PRO A 209 -7.51 20.20 -13.08
N MET A 210 -8.23 19.14 -12.69
CA MET A 210 -8.37 17.95 -13.53
C MET A 210 -9.05 18.27 -14.86
N TYR A 211 -10.13 19.03 -14.80
CA TYR A 211 -10.96 19.38 -15.95
C TYR A 211 -11.08 20.88 -16.14
N VAL A 212 -11.31 21.31 -17.38
CA VAL A 212 -11.58 22.71 -17.72
C VAL A 212 -12.74 23.29 -16.92
N LYS A 213 -13.77 22.48 -16.61
CA LYS A 213 -14.92 22.90 -15.79
C LYS A 213 -14.57 23.37 -14.39
N TYR A 214 -13.40 23.03 -13.87
CA TYR A 214 -12.92 23.44 -12.55
C TYR A 214 -11.84 24.53 -12.62
N SER A 215 -11.42 24.93 -13.82
CA SER A 215 -10.33 25.88 -14.04
C SER A 215 -10.82 27.25 -14.42
N GLU A 216 -10.55 28.27 -13.60
CA GLU A 216 -10.87 29.67 -13.91
C GLU A 216 -10.07 30.22 -15.11
N GLY A 217 -8.85 29.74 -15.33
CA GLY A 217 -7.98 30.13 -16.43
C GLY A 217 -8.09 29.26 -17.68
N GLY A 218 -8.92 28.21 -17.63
CA GLY A 218 -9.03 27.23 -18.71
C GLY A 218 -7.83 26.30 -18.85
N GLU A 219 -6.85 26.32 -17.96
CA GLU A 219 -5.74 25.35 -17.87
C GLU A 219 -6.18 24.17 -17.03
N SER A 220 -5.95 22.94 -17.53
CA SER A 220 -6.31 21.70 -16.84
C SER A 220 -5.43 20.56 -17.31
N LEU A 221 -5.36 19.49 -16.49
CA LEU A 221 -4.69 18.25 -16.91
C LEU A 221 -5.38 17.63 -18.14
N GLU A 222 -6.69 17.75 -18.25
CA GLU A 222 -7.46 17.32 -19.43
C GLU A 222 -6.93 17.95 -20.73
N LYS A 223 -6.67 19.26 -20.76
CA LYS A 223 -6.08 19.91 -21.95
C LYS A 223 -4.69 19.42 -22.29
N TYR A 224 -3.86 19.18 -21.27
CA TYR A 224 -2.53 18.60 -21.49
C TYR A 224 -2.62 17.17 -21.99
N ALA A 225 -3.59 16.38 -21.51
CA ALA A 225 -3.86 15.03 -21.99
C ALA A 225 -4.31 15.03 -23.46
N GLU A 226 -5.22 15.92 -23.84
CA GLU A 226 -5.68 16.09 -25.25
C GLU A 226 -4.51 16.39 -26.19
N ALA A 227 -3.54 17.21 -25.76
CA ALA A 227 -2.36 17.55 -26.57
C ALA A 227 -1.50 16.33 -26.92
N ILE A 228 -1.52 15.29 -26.08
CA ILE A 228 -0.85 14.01 -26.32
C ILE A 228 -1.82 12.88 -26.73
N ARG A 229 -3.06 13.25 -27.10
CA ARG A 229 -4.11 12.35 -27.60
C ARG A 229 -4.62 11.34 -26.57
N LEU A 230 -4.60 11.70 -25.31
CA LEU A 230 -5.28 10.99 -24.25
C LEU A 230 -6.61 11.66 -23.97
N THR A 231 -7.59 10.86 -23.54
CA THR A 231 -8.92 11.33 -23.16
C THR A 231 -9.19 11.01 -21.69
N PHE A 232 -9.61 12.00 -20.94
CA PHE A 232 -10.05 11.80 -19.57
C PHE A 232 -11.52 11.38 -19.54
N PRO A 233 -11.87 10.32 -18.82
CA PRO A 233 -13.26 9.99 -18.53
C PRO A 233 -13.86 11.06 -17.61
N GLU A 234 -15.17 11.26 -17.66
CA GLU A 234 -15.82 12.21 -16.78
C GLU A 234 -15.95 11.64 -15.37
N THR A 235 -15.44 12.39 -14.38
CA THR A 235 -15.54 12.10 -12.94
C THR A 235 -15.75 13.41 -12.15
N ASP A 236 -16.01 13.29 -10.84
CA ASP A 236 -16.06 14.43 -9.92
C ASP A 236 -14.72 14.76 -9.27
N ILE A 237 -13.65 14.03 -9.60
CA ILE A 237 -12.29 14.25 -9.10
C ILE A 237 -11.73 15.55 -9.70
N LYS A 238 -11.29 16.47 -8.84
CA LYS A 238 -10.95 17.84 -9.25
C LYS A 238 -9.48 18.06 -9.54
N SER A 239 -8.58 17.21 -9.01
CA SER A 239 -7.13 17.31 -9.17
C SER A 239 -6.47 15.95 -9.07
N PHE A 240 -5.19 15.85 -9.47
CA PHE A 240 -4.42 14.62 -9.27
C PHE A 240 -4.20 14.33 -7.78
N ARG A 241 -4.13 15.34 -6.93
CA ARG A 241 -4.07 15.20 -5.48
C ARG A 241 -5.30 14.45 -4.94
N GLU A 242 -6.50 14.87 -5.34
CA GLU A 242 -7.75 14.18 -4.95
C GLU A 242 -7.75 12.73 -5.44
N LEU A 243 -7.29 12.49 -6.66
CA LEU A 243 -7.17 11.15 -7.22
C LEU A 243 -6.21 10.28 -6.42
N ALA A 244 -5.03 10.79 -6.09
CA ALA A 244 -4.04 10.05 -5.29
C ALA A 244 -4.57 9.69 -3.89
N ILE A 245 -5.26 10.63 -3.23
CA ILE A 245 -5.91 10.39 -1.94
C ILE A 245 -7.03 9.36 -2.08
N PHE A 246 -7.83 9.43 -3.14
CA PHE A 246 -8.87 8.44 -3.43
C PHE A 246 -8.28 7.03 -3.57
N LEU A 247 -7.24 6.86 -4.39
CA LEU A 247 -6.57 5.57 -4.61
C LEU A 247 -5.98 5.00 -3.31
N TYR A 248 -5.25 5.84 -2.56
CA TYR A 248 -4.65 5.39 -1.30
C TYR A 248 -5.71 5.03 -0.24
N ARG A 249 -6.85 5.73 -0.24
CA ARG A 249 -7.98 5.40 0.63
C ARG A 249 -8.55 4.02 0.31
N GLN A 250 -8.69 3.66 -0.98
CA GLN A 250 -9.16 2.33 -1.38
C GLN A 250 -8.26 1.23 -0.79
N TYR A 251 -6.96 1.40 -0.90
CA TYR A 251 -5.98 0.49 -0.30
C TYR A 251 -6.10 0.38 1.24
N VAL A 252 -6.39 1.49 1.92
CA VAL A 252 -6.60 1.48 3.38
C VAL A 252 -7.90 0.75 3.76
N GLU A 253 -8.94 0.89 2.95
CA GLU A 253 -10.26 0.30 3.16
C GLU A 253 -10.32 -1.19 2.81
N GLY A 254 -9.46 -1.66 1.89
CA GLY A 254 -9.43 -3.02 1.35
C GLY A 254 -10.54 -3.31 0.33
N ASP A 255 -10.44 -4.45 -0.36
CA ASP A 255 -11.34 -4.86 -1.44
C ASP A 255 -11.42 -3.79 -2.55
N GLU A 256 -10.27 -3.39 -3.13
CA GLU A 256 -10.14 -2.36 -4.17
C GLU A 256 -10.88 -2.78 -5.46
N ASN A 257 -12.14 -2.41 -5.54
CA ASN A 257 -13.09 -2.91 -6.55
C ASN A 257 -13.38 -1.95 -7.69
N PHE A 258 -12.44 -1.08 -8.07
CA PHE A 258 -12.62 -0.24 -9.25
C PHE A 258 -11.82 -0.76 -10.44
N GLY A 259 -12.21 -1.86 -11.02
CA GLY A 259 -11.46 -2.59 -12.06
C GLY A 259 -10.86 -1.72 -13.17
N ILE A 260 -9.93 -2.29 -13.95
CA ILE A 260 -9.13 -1.64 -15.00
C ILE A 260 -9.94 -0.89 -16.10
N PHE A 261 -11.25 -1.04 -16.13
CA PHE A 261 -12.17 -0.35 -17.05
C PHE A 261 -13.02 0.71 -16.34
N SER A 262 -12.82 0.95 -15.05
CA SER A 262 -13.51 2.03 -14.35
C SER A 262 -13.03 3.41 -14.83
N ALA A 263 -13.87 4.42 -14.64
CA ALA A 263 -13.50 5.79 -14.96
C ALA A 263 -12.29 6.26 -14.14
N GLU A 264 -12.23 5.89 -12.88
CA GLU A 264 -11.16 6.24 -11.94
C GLU A 264 -9.82 5.62 -12.37
N TYR A 265 -9.80 4.34 -12.77
CA TYR A 265 -8.57 3.69 -13.25
C TYR A 265 -8.08 4.31 -14.55
N ILE A 266 -8.98 4.55 -15.52
CA ILE A 266 -8.64 5.19 -16.80
C ILE A 266 -8.14 6.62 -16.55
N LEU A 267 -8.79 7.38 -15.66
CA LEU A 267 -8.36 8.72 -15.27
C LEU A 267 -6.97 8.69 -14.65
N ALA A 268 -6.72 7.76 -13.71
CA ALA A 268 -5.44 7.62 -13.03
C ALA A 268 -4.32 7.32 -14.03
N THR A 269 -4.52 6.35 -14.93
CA THR A 269 -3.55 5.99 -15.97
C THR A 269 -3.26 7.17 -16.90
N ALA A 270 -4.30 7.84 -17.38
CA ALA A 270 -4.15 8.99 -18.28
C ALA A 270 -3.51 10.19 -17.59
N SER A 271 -3.83 10.44 -16.30
CA SER A 271 -3.23 11.53 -15.52
C SER A 271 -1.74 11.30 -15.25
N VAL A 272 -1.35 10.08 -14.83
CA VAL A 272 0.06 9.72 -14.66
C VAL A 272 0.82 9.91 -15.95
N ALA A 273 0.31 9.40 -17.07
CA ALA A 273 0.93 9.56 -18.39
C ALA A 273 1.09 11.03 -18.79
N THR A 274 0.07 11.85 -18.53
CA THR A 274 0.09 13.28 -18.82
C THR A 274 1.13 14.02 -17.98
N ILE A 275 1.12 13.80 -16.67
CA ILE A 275 2.07 14.44 -15.74
C ILE A 275 3.49 14.02 -16.08
N MET A 276 3.73 12.73 -16.33
CA MET A 276 5.07 12.26 -16.70
C MET A 276 5.57 12.85 -18.01
N ASN A 277 4.71 12.99 -19.01
CA ASN A 277 5.08 13.66 -20.26
C ASN A 277 5.52 15.12 -20.03
N LEU A 278 4.79 15.85 -19.15
CA LEU A 278 5.14 17.23 -18.77
C LEU A 278 6.45 17.31 -17.99
N LEU A 279 6.68 16.39 -17.05
CA LEU A 279 7.92 16.35 -16.27
C LEU A 279 9.14 15.99 -17.13
N LEU A 280 9.00 15.03 -18.06
CA LEU A 280 10.08 14.64 -18.95
C LEU A 280 10.48 15.74 -19.91
N ALA A 281 9.56 16.65 -20.26
CA ALA A 281 9.89 17.84 -21.05
C ALA A 281 10.79 18.86 -20.32
N GLU A 282 10.88 18.76 -19.00
CA GLU A 282 11.72 19.65 -18.17
C GLU A 282 13.18 19.20 -18.07
N VAL A 283 13.52 17.96 -18.39
CA VAL A 283 14.87 17.39 -18.22
C VAL A 283 15.54 17.12 -19.57
N SER A 284 16.88 17.15 -19.60
CA SER A 284 17.61 16.75 -20.80
C SER A 284 17.53 15.23 -21.04
N ALA A 285 17.80 14.79 -22.26
CA ALA A 285 17.85 13.36 -22.57
C ALA A 285 18.93 12.61 -21.75
N GLU A 286 20.02 13.30 -21.42
CA GLU A 286 21.11 12.76 -20.57
C GLU A 286 20.65 12.62 -19.13
N ASP A 287 20.07 13.65 -18.53
CA ASP A 287 19.52 13.61 -17.17
C ASP A 287 18.46 12.53 -17.03
N TYR A 288 17.58 12.39 -18.05
CA TYR A 288 16.58 11.36 -18.09
C TYR A 288 17.21 9.95 -18.10
N ALA A 289 18.23 9.73 -18.94
CA ALA A 289 18.94 8.46 -18.99
C ALA A 289 19.64 8.12 -17.65
N ASN A 290 20.23 9.13 -16.98
CA ASN A 290 20.86 8.97 -15.67
C ASN A 290 19.83 8.60 -14.60
N LEU A 291 18.69 9.30 -14.56
CA LEU A 291 17.60 9.00 -13.64
C LEU A 291 17.04 7.60 -13.87
N LEU A 292 16.78 7.24 -15.12
CA LEU A 292 16.26 5.94 -15.50
C LEU A 292 17.22 4.80 -15.08
N ASN A 293 18.51 4.95 -15.36
CA ASN A 293 19.53 3.98 -14.98
C ASN A 293 19.61 3.83 -13.45
N TYR A 294 19.53 4.93 -12.72
CA TYR A 294 19.49 4.89 -11.26
C TYR A 294 18.26 4.13 -10.75
N LEU A 295 17.07 4.47 -11.23
CA LEU A 295 15.81 3.84 -10.81
C LEU A 295 15.78 2.35 -11.14
N THR A 296 16.25 1.93 -12.32
CA THR A 296 16.30 0.51 -12.69
C THR A 296 17.22 -0.29 -11.77
N ASN A 297 18.38 0.28 -11.39
CA ASN A 297 19.28 -0.35 -10.45
C ASN A 297 18.70 -0.37 -9.03
N PHE A 298 18.11 0.74 -8.59
CA PHE A 298 17.50 0.88 -7.27
C PHE A 298 16.36 -0.13 -7.05
N PHE A 299 15.51 -0.32 -8.05
CA PHE A 299 14.42 -1.30 -8.03
C PHE A 299 14.84 -2.71 -8.46
N ASN A 300 16.13 -2.95 -8.72
CA ASN A 300 16.67 -4.23 -9.17
C ASN A 300 15.98 -4.79 -10.43
N ILE A 301 15.64 -3.89 -11.37
CA ILE A 301 14.99 -4.25 -12.64
C ILE A 301 16.09 -4.58 -13.66
N ASN A 302 16.46 -5.85 -13.79
CA ASN A 302 17.64 -6.27 -14.54
C ASN A 302 17.36 -6.69 -15.99
N SER A 303 16.09 -6.82 -16.38
CA SER A 303 15.75 -7.25 -17.73
C SER A 303 14.38 -6.72 -18.20
N LEU A 304 14.18 -6.71 -19.53
CA LEU A 304 12.88 -6.39 -20.12
C LEU A 304 11.80 -7.42 -19.70
N SER A 305 12.18 -8.65 -19.39
CA SER A 305 11.28 -9.69 -18.89
C SER A 305 10.85 -9.42 -17.45
N ASP A 306 11.75 -8.95 -16.59
CA ASP A 306 11.42 -8.53 -15.23
C ASP A 306 10.47 -7.33 -15.27
N PHE A 307 10.75 -6.41 -16.21
CA PHE A 307 9.92 -5.25 -16.46
C PHE A 307 8.54 -5.62 -17.02
N THR A 308 8.43 -6.57 -17.94
CA THR A 308 7.13 -7.01 -18.49
C THR A 308 6.34 -7.86 -17.51
N ALA A 309 6.99 -8.65 -16.65
CA ALA A 309 6.35 -9.31 -15.52
C ALA A 309 5.82 -8.28 -14.50
N PHE A 310 6.56 -7.19 -14.34
CA PHE A 310 6.23 -6.07 -13.50
C PHE A 310 5.07 -5.20 -14.03
N ALA A 311 4.99 -5.00 -15.34
CA ALA A 311 4.11 -4.00 -15.95
C ALA A 311 2.85 -4.57 -16.64
N GLY A 312 2.78 -5.88 -16.80
CA GLY A 312 1.64 -6.55 -17.41
C GLY A 312 1.23 -6.03 -18.81
N ASP A 313 0.02 -6.34 -19.23
CA ASP A 313 -0.55 -6.03 -20.55
C ASP A 313 -0.82 -4.51 -20.81
N ALA A 314 -0.69 -3.66 -19.78
CA ALA A 314 -0.97 -2.22 -19.89
C ALA A 314 -0.01 -1.48 -20.86
N ILE A 315 1.21 -2.01 -21.03
CA ILE A 315 2.26 -1.40 -21.89
C ILE A 315 1.87 -1.38 -23.36
N SER A 316 1.10 -2.34 -23.85
CA SER A 316 0.79 -2.47 -25.26
C SER A 316 -0.06 -1.33 -25.84
N ARG A 317 -0.65 -0.49 -24.99
CA ARG A 317 -1.65 0.52 -25.38
C ARG A 317 -1.12 1.96 -25.39
N LEU A 318 0.04 2.23 -24.81
CA LEU A 318 0.59 3.59 -24.70
C LEU A 318 1.71 3.82 -25.73
N LYS A 319 1.34 4.13 -26.96
CA LYS A 319 2.29 4.51 -28.01
C LYS A 319 2.73 5.96 -27.80
N GLY A 320 4.02 6.18 -27.54
CA GLY A 320 4.67 7.48 -27.58
C GLY A 320 5.09 8.08 -26.23
N ILE A 321 4.80 7.43 -25.11
CA ILE A 321 5.31 7.77 -23.78
C ILE A 321 6.39 6.75 -23.44
N ASP A 322 7.41 7.18 -22.70
CA ASP A 322 8.46 6.27 -22.28
C ASP A 322 7.87 5.04 -21.59
N ILE A 323 8.15 3.87 -22.16
CA ILE A 323 7.55 2.60 -21.76
C ILE A 323 7.83 2.30 -20.29
N PHE A 324 9.02 2.65 -19.78
CA PHE A 324 9.41 2.36 -18.41
C PHE A 324 8.58 3.17 -17.40
N VAL A 325 8.48 4.47 -17.60
CA VAL A 325 7.78 5.36 -16.66
C VAL A 325 6.28 5.06 -16.65
N SER A 326 5.72 4.81 -17.83
CA SER A 326 4.31 4.43 -17.97
C SER A 326 4.03 3.08 -17.33
N ALA A 327 4.94 2.13 -17.45
CA ALA A 327 4.80 0.82 -16.84
C ALA A 327 4.94 0.86 -15.32
N LEU A 328 5.88 1.63 -14.80
CA LEU A 328 6.01 1.85 -13.35
C LEU A 328 4.73 2.46 -12.77
N GLY A 329 4.24 3.54 -13.39
CA GLY A 329 2.99 4.18 -12.99
C GLY A 329 1.79 3.23 -13.05
N ASN A 330 1.66 2.46 -14.13
CA ASN A 330 0.57 1.50 -14.29
C ASN A 330 0.65 0.34 -13.30
N THR A 331 1.83 -0.14 -12.95
CA THR A 331 1.98 -1.20 -11.94
C THR A 331 1.57 -0.72 -10.55
N VAL A 332 1.95 0.50 -10.20
CA VAL A 332 1.48 1.13 -8.96
C VAL A 332 -0.04 1.26 -8.97
N LEU A 333 -0.61 1.75 -10.08
CA LEU A 333 -2.05 1.91 -10.22
C LEU A 333 -2.80 0.58 -10.19
N LEU A 334 -2.26 -0.48 -10.81
CA LEU A 334 -2.84 -1.81 -10.73
C LEU A 334 -2.91 -2.29 -9.29
N HIS A 335 -1.86 -2.09 -8.53
CA HIS A 335 -1.83 -2.49 -7.13
C HIS A 335 -2.91 -1.76 -6.28
N PHE A 336 -3.20 -0.49 -6.56
CA PHE A 336 -4.26 0.27 -5.90
C PHE A 336 -5.66 0.05 -6.47
N SER A 337 -5.82 -0.73 -7.51
CA SER A 337 -7.10 -0.87 -8.22
C SER A 337 -7.60 -2.31 -8.32
N THR A 338 -6.76 -3.28 -8.00
CA THR A 338 -7.12 -4.69 -8.08
C THR A 338 -6.84 -5.38 -6.77
N ASP A 339 -7.88 -5.96 -6.19
CA ASP A 339 -7.76 -6.86 -5.07
C ASP A 339 -7.05 -8.15 -5.49
N GLU A 340 -5.99 -8.53 -4.78
CA GLU A 340 -5.36 -9.84 -4.89
C GLU A 340 -6.16 -10.83 -4.03
N LEU A 341 -6.42 -12.02 -4.54
CA LEU A 341 -7.14 -13.04 -3.74
C LEU A 341 -6.25 -13.56 -2.60
N PRO A 342 -6.81 -13.81 -1.43
CA PRO A 342 -8.23 -13.77 -1.06
C PRO A 342 -8.74 -12.35 -0.75
N ALA A 343 -10.07 -12.15 -0.86
CA ALA A 343 -10.73 -10.89 -0.50
C ALA A 343 -10.36 -10.40 0.90
N ASP A 344 -10.24 -9.09 1.08
CA ASP A 344 -9.66 -8.47 2.28
C ASP A 344 -10.59 -8.39 3.46
N ASN A 345 -11.87 -8.14 3.22
CA ASN A 345 -12.80 -7.80 4.28
C ASN A 345 -13.56 -9.01 4.83
N ASP A 346 -14.34 -9.70 3.99
CA ASP A 346 -15.14 -10.83 4.40
C ASP A 346 -14.74 -12.08 3.63
N VAL A 347 -14.06 -13.03 4.28
CA VAL A 347 -13.51 -14.19 3.62
C VAL A 347 -13.65 -15.47 4.44
N THR A 348 -13.79 -16.60 3.74
CA THR A 348 -13.69 -17.94 4.32
C THR A 348 -12.47 -18.65 3.75
N LEU A 349 -11.52 -18.97 4.61
CA LEU A 349 -10.24 -19.57 4.27
C LEU A 349 -10.15 -21.01 4.76
N PRO A 350 -9.26 -21.85 4.18
CA PRO A 350 -9.05 -23.22 4.65
C PRO A 350 -8.59 -23.26 6.11
N GLY A 351 -9.38 -23.87 6.97
CA GLY A 351 -9.04 -24.06 8.37
C GLY A 351 -8.12 -25.24 8.62
N TYR A 352 -8.20 -25.78 9.81
CA TYR A 352 -7.48 -26.98 10.21
C TYR A 352 -8.37 -28.19 10.04
N THR A 353 -7.88 -29.24 9.36
CA THR A 353 -8.67 -30.45 9.11
C THR A 353 -9.02 -31.20 10.40
N ALA A 354 -10.05 -32.06 10.38
CA ALA A 354 -10.49 -32.80 11.55
C ALA A 354 -9.40 -33.70 12.15
N SER A 355 -8.48 -34.23 11.33
CA SER A 355 -7.30 -34.96 11.82
C SER A 355 -6.32 -34.05 12.55
N GLU A 356 -6.35 -32.78 12.25
CA GLU A 356 -5.56 -31.73 12.89
C GLU A 356 -6.31 -31.09 14.07
N ALA A 357 -7.62 -31.26 14.19
CA ALA A 357 -8.49 -30.58 15.16
C ALA A 357 -8.72 -31.36 16.47
N ASN A 358 -8.44 -32.65 16.50
CA ASN A 358 -8.87 -33.53 17.60
C ASN A 358 -8.22 -33.29 18.97
N ASN A 359 -7.28 -32.34 19.10
CA ASN A 359 -6.67 -31.97 20.40
C ASN A 359 -6.23 -30.50 20.47
N ALA A 360 -6.95 -29.56 19.81
CA ALA A 360 -6.44 -28.20 19.71
C ALA A 360 -6.84 -27.31 20.89
N GLU A 361 -5.93 -27.05 21.81
CA GLU A 361 -5.91 -25.79 22.55
C GLU A 361 -5.19 -24.72 21.72
N LEU A 362 -5.76 -23.51 21.66
CA LEU A 362 -5.10 -22.36 21.06
C LEU A 362 -3.92 -21.92 21.95
N SER A 363 -2.74 -21.85 21.38
CA SER A 363 -1.59 -21.24 22.05
C SER A 363 -1.28 -19.90 21.37
N PHE A 364 -1.22 -18.83 22.15
CA PHE A 364 -0.79 -17.51 21.71
C PHE A 364 0.68 -17.32 22.10
N PHE A 365 1.48 -16.81 21.19
CA PHE A 365 2.90 -16.52 21.40
C PHE A 365 3.17 -15.02 21.27
#